data_9f371c58ba261d20ac2efb16cbf46407
#
_entry.id   9f371c58ba261d20ac2efb16cbf46407
#
_cell.length_a   1.000
_cell.length_b   1.000
_cell.length_c   1.000
_cell.angle_alpha   90.00
_cell.angle_beta   90.00
_cell.angle_gamma   90.00
#
_symmetry.space_group_name_H-M   'P 1'
#
loop_
_entity.id
_entity.type
_entity.pdbx_description
1 polymer ?
#
loop_
_entity_poly.entity_id
_entity_poly.type
_entity_poly.pdbx_seq_one_letter_code
_entity_poly.pdbx_strand_id
1 'polypeptide(L)'
;MKKGDRVTIYMPMIPEAAVAMLACARVGAIHSVVFGGFSPDALAGRIQDCDSSLIITADEGIRGGKPIPLKANTDAALNSCPMCKTVVVVKRTGGKIDWVEGRDYWYHDITSAQSEECQPEEMNAEDPLFILYTSGSTGKPKGVMHTSGGYIVYASMTHEYVFDYKDGEVYWLSLIHI
;
A
#
# COMPACT_ATOMS: atom_id res chain seq x y z
N MET A 1 5.43 -8.33 11.71
CA MET A 1 6.12 -7.29 10.89
C MET A 1 7.21 -6.67 11.72
N LYS A 2 8.34 -6.37 11.12
CA LYS A 2 9.49 -5.71 11.74
C LYS A 2 10.08 -4.70 10.75
N LYS A 3 10.94 -3.81 11.24
CA LYS A 3 11.68 -2.85 10.42
C LYS A 3 12.34 -3.53 9.23
N GLY A 4 12.12 -2.96 8.03
CA GLY A 4 12.64 -3.45 6.76
C GLY A 4 11.81 -4.55 6.07
N ASP A 5 10.76 -5.08 6.70
CA ASP A 5 9.83 -5.97 6.00
C ASP A 5 9.06 -5.21 4.90
N ARG A 6 8.77 -5.88 3.77
CA ARG A 6 8.04 -5.25 2.65
C ARG A 6 6.59 -5.66 2.67
N VAL A 7 5.73 -4.67 2.43
CA VAL A 7 4.27 -4.79 2.39
C VAL A 7 3.75 -4.25 1.06
N THR A 8 3.00 -5.05 0.33
CA THR A 8 2.27 -4.56 -0.84
C THR A 8 0.88 -4.10 -0.45
N ILE A 9 0.51 -2.90 -0.86
CA ILE A 9 -0.83 -2.32 -0.65
C ILE A 9 -1.54 -2.25 -2.00
N TYR A 10 -2.47 -3.19 -2.26
CA TYR A 10 -3.26 -3.28 -3.47
C TYR A 10 -4.72 -3.00 -3.14
N MET A 11 -5.07 -1.74 -3.03
CA MET A 11 -6.34 -1.29 -2.48
C MET A 11 -6.99 -0.21 -3.35
N PRO A 12 -8.31 -0.03 -3.25
CA PRO A 12 -8.97 1.15 -3.78
C PRO A 12 -8.65 2.37 -2.91
N MET A 13 -9.06 3.56 -3.36
CA MET A 13 -8.89 4.81 -2.60
C MET A 13 -9.93 4.88 -1.47
N ILE A 14 -9.59 4.23 -0.36
CA ILE A 14 -10.39 4.19 0.88
C ILE A 14 -9.50 4.56 2.07
N PRO A 15 -10.08 4.99 3.20
CA PRO A 15 -9.30 5.40 4.37
C PRO A 15 -8.29 4.36 4.85
N GLU A 16 -8.63 3.08 4.76
CA GLU A 16 -7.76 1.97 5.17
C GLU A 16 -6.46 1.90 4.35
N ALA A 17 -6.45 2.41 3.10
CA ALA A 17 -5.24 2.50 2.30
C ALA A 17 -4.24 3.51 2.92
N ALA A 18 -4.74 4.67 3.36
CA ALA A 18 -3.92 5.67 4.06
C ALA A 18 -3.44 5.14 5.42
N VAL A 19 -4.34 4.50 6.18
CA VAL A 19 -3.99 3.86 7.46
C VAL A 19 -2.89 2.81 7.26
N ALA A 20 -2.98 1.96 6.22
CA ALA A 20 -1.98 0.94 5.92
C ALA A 20 -0.60 1.55 5.63
N MET A 21 -0.53 2.64 4.84
CA MET A 21 0.72 3.34 4.56
C MET A 21 1.34 3.92 5.83
N LEU A 22 0.54 4.60 6.66
CA LEU A 22 1.00 5.19 7.91
C LEU A 22 1.39 4.14 8.95
N ALA A 23 0.67 3.02 9.01
CA ALA A 23 1.02 1.90 9.87
C ALA A 23 2.36 1.28 9.47
N CYS A 24 2.62 1.09 8.17
CA CYS A 24 3.91 0.63 7.68
C CYS A 24 5.03 1.58 8.10
N ALA A 25 4.85 2.89 7.89
CA ALA A 25 5.82 3.88 8.32
C ALA A 25 6.09 3.82 9.83
N ARG A 26 5.03 3.65 10.63
CA ARG A 26 5.13 3.61 12.10
C ARG A 26 5.92 2.41 12.62
N VAL A 27 5.82 1.25 11.97
CA VAL A 27 6.54 0.03 12.37
C VAL A 27 7.85 -0.17 11.59
N GLY A 28 8.28 0.79 10.80
CA GLY A 28 9.49 0.71 9.98
C GLY A 28 9.41 -0.28 8.83
N ALA A 29 8.21 -0.70 8.41
CA ALA A 29 8.01 -1.54 7.25
C ALA A 29 7.99 -0.71 5.96
N ILE A 30 8.55 -1.28 4.89
CA ILE A 30 8.64 -0.64 3.58
C ILE A 30 7.37 -0.97 2.80
N HIS A 31 6.54 0.03 2.48
CA HIS A 31 5.33 -0.23 1.71
C HIS A 31 5.50 0.03 0.22
N SER A 32 4.81 -0.76 -0.59
CA SER A 32 4.68 -0.58 -2.04
C SER A 32 3.22 -0.49 -2.40
N VAL A 33 2.77 0.69 -2.82
CA VAL A 33 1.38 0.90 -3.25
C VAL A 33 1.23 0.51 -4.72
N VAL A 34 0.26 -0.36 -4.97
CA VAL A 34 -0.08 -0.83 -6.32
C VAL A 34 -1.51 -0.39 -6.64
N PHE A 35 -1.67 0.23 -7.80
CA PHE A 35 -2.97 0.72 -8.25
C PHE A 35 -3.97 -0.43 -8.41
N GLY A 36 -5.15 -0.31 -7.77
CA GLY A 36 -6.20 -1.33 -7.74
C GLY A 36 -6.83 -1.69 -9.10
N GLY A 37 -6.43 -1.02 -10.18
CA GLY A 37 -6.83 -1.35 -11.55
C GLY A 37 -5.82 -2.18 -12.33
N PHE A 38 -4.67 -2.55 -11.72
CA PHE A 38 -3.67 -3.38 -12.39
C PHE A 38 -4.07 -4.86 -12.43
N SER A 39 -3.59 -5.55 -13.48
CA SER A 39 -3.80 -6.99 -13.66
C SER A 39 -3.05 -7.82 -12.61
N PRO A 40 -3.44 -9.10 -12.42
CA PRO A 40 -2.71 -10.02 -11.55
C PRO A 40 -1.22 -10.12 -11.88
N ASP A 41 -0.84 -10.17 -13.16
CA ASP A 41 0.56 -10.25 -13.57
C ASP A 41 1.34 -8.99 -13.20
N ALA A 42 0.72 -7.82 -13.36
CA ALA A 42 1.33 -6.55 -12.99
C ALA A 42 1.51 -6.42 -11.46
N LEU A 43 0.59 -7.00 -10.69
CA LEU A 43 0.69 -7.10 -9.24
C LEU A 43 1.78 -8.09 -8.84
N ALA A 44 1.78 -9.29 -9.41
CA ALA A 44 2.77 -10.33 -9.14
C ALA A 44 4.20 -9.86 -9.38
N GLY A 45 4.45 -9.19 -10.51
CA GLY A 45 5.77 -8.66 -10.83
C GLY A 45 6.31 -7.68 -9.77
N ARG A 46 5.44 -6.86 -9.18
CA ARG A 46 5.84 -5.92 -8.11
C ARG A 46 6.08 -6.63 -6.78
N ILE A 47 5.24 -7.60 -6.43
CA ILE A 47 5.44 -8.44 -5.23
C ILE A 47 6.78 -9.17 -5.28
N GLN A 48 7.10 -9.74 -6.44
CA GLN A 48 8.36 -10.46 -6.66
C GLN A 48 9.57 -9.52 -6.61
N ASP A 49 9.49 -8.38 -7.29
CA ASP A 49 10.60 -7.43 -7.38
C ASP A 49 10.96 -6.82 -6.01
N CYS A 50 9.98 -6.48 -5.18
CA CYS A 50 10.23 -5.98 -3.84
C CYS A 50 10.29 -7.08 -2.75
N ASP A 51 10.14 -8.34 -3.10
CA ASP A 51 10.13 -9.49 -2.17
C ASP A 51 9.15 -9.27 -1.01
N SER A 52 7.90 -8.92 -1.34
CA SER A 52 6.87 -8.60 -0.35
C SER A 52 6.32 -9.85 0.31
N SER A 53 6.30 -9.89 1.63
CA SER A 53 5.82 -11.03 2.41
C SER A 53 4.35 -10.94 2.83
N LEU A 54 3.78 -9.74 2.76
CA LEU A 54 2.41 -9.43 3.14
C LEU A 54 1.76 -8.53 2.09
N ILE A 55 0.49 -8.78 1.79
CA ILE A 55 -0.34 -7.92 0.98
C ILE A 55 -1.57 -7.47 1.75
N ILE A 56 -1.91 -6.19 1.63
CA ILE A 56 -3.15 -5.61 2.12
C ILE A 56 -4.01 -5.27 0.92
N THR A 57 -5.23 -5.81 0.88
CA THR A 57 -6.17 -5.64 -0.22
C THR A 57 -7.59 -5.42 0.29
N ALA A 58 -8.56 -5.32 -0.61
CA ALA A 58 -9.98 -5.34 -0.28
C ALA A 58 -10.67 -6.51 -1.01
N ASP A 59 -11.87 -6.86 -0.57
CA ASP A 59 -12.73 -7.80 -1.30
C ASP A 59 -12.88 -7.34 -2.75
N GLU A 60 -13.37 -6.11 -2.94
CA GLU A 60 -13.56 -5.47 -4.24
C GLU A 60 -13.27 -3.97 -4.18
N GLY A 61 -12.93 -3.39 -5.31
CA GLY A 61 -12.95 -1.96 -5.56
C GLY A 61 -14.17 -1.55 -6.37
N ILE A 62 -14.50 -0.25 -6.39
CA ILE A 62 -15.52 0.30 -7.30
C ILE A 62 -14.85 1.32 -8.21
N ARG A 63 -15.01 1.17 -9.52
CA ARG A 63 -14.50 2.11 -10.50
C ARG A 63 -15.50 2.30 -11.62
N GLY A 64 -15.91 3.53 -11.87
CA GLY A 64 -16.95 3.83 -12.88
C GLY A 64 -18.25 3.06 -12.63
N GLY A 65 -18.63 2.87 -11.37
CA GLY A 65 -19.84 2.13 -10.97
C GLY A 65 -19.72 0.59 -11.09
N LYS A 66 -18.56 0.06 -11.49
CA LYS A 66 -18.35 -1.39 -11.66
C LYS A 66 -17.44 -1.94 -10.56
N PRO A 67 -17.72 -3.14 -10.02
CA PRO A 67 -16.83 -3.81 -9.09
C PRO A 67 -15.55 -4.27 -9.79
N ILE A 68 -14.43 -4.12 -9.10
CA ILE A 68 -13.11 -4.65 -9.49
C ILE A 68 -12.74 -5.73 -8.48
N PRO A 69 -12.52 -6.98 -8.90
CA PRO A 69 -12.32 -8.11 -7.98
C PRO A 69 -10.90 -8.13 -7.43
N LEU A 70 -10.60 -7.26 -6.47
CA LEU A 70 -9.22 -7.08 -5.95
C LEU A 70 -8.68 -8.34 -5.27
N LYS A 71 -9.53 -9.01 -4.47
CA LYS A 71 -9.11 -10.27 -3.81
C LYS A 71 -8.83 -11.38 -4.81
N ALA A 72 -9.68 -11.54 -5.85
CA ALA A 72 -9.46 -12.53 -6.88
C ALA A 72 -8.19 -12.24 -7.70
N ASN A 73 -7.92 -10.97 -8.01
CA ASN A 73 -6.68 -10.56 -8.66
C ASN A 73 -5.46 -10.84 -7.78
N THR A 74 -5.59 -10.62 -6.46
CA THR A 74 -4.55 -10.95 -5.47
C THR A 74 -4.28 -12.46 -5.47
N ASP A 75 -5.31 -13.29 -5.41
CA ASP A 75 -5.16 -14.75 -5.40
C ASP A 75 -4.47 -15.24 -6.69
N ALA A 76 -4.86 -14.71 -7.84
CA ALA A 76 -4.22 -15.04 -9.10
C ALA A 76 -2.73 -14.63 -9.13
N ALA A 77 -2.39 -13.44 -8.62
CA ALA A 77 -1.00 -12.97 -8.53
C ALA A 77 -0.16 -13.86 -7.60
N LEU A 78 -0.73 -14.30 -6.48
CA LEU A 78 -0.02 -15.10 -5.48
C LEU A 78 0.33 -16.51 -5.94
N ASN A 79 -0.27 -17.03 -7.02
CA ASN A 79 0.13 -18.30 -7.62
C ASN A 79 1.62 -18.31 -8.03
N SER A 80 2.18 -17.15 -8.34
CA SER A 80 3.60 -16.97 -8.72
C SER A 80 4.44 -16.27 -7.64
N CYS A 81 3.88 -16.00 -6.46
CA CYS A 81 4.55 -15.24 -5.39
C CYS A 81 4.63 -16.05 -4.07
N PRO A 82 5.41 -17.15 -4.02
CA PRO A 82 5.44 -18.04 -2.85
C PRO A 82 6.01 -17.39 -1.58
N MET A 83 6.69 -16.23 -1.70
CA MET A 83 7.20 -15.46 -0.57
C MET A 83 6.09 -14.75 0.21
N CYS A 84 4.98 -14.40 -0.45
CA CYS A 84 3.86 -13.69 0.19
C CYS A 84 2.95 -14.69 0.91
N LYS A 85 3.03 -14.72 2.23
CA LYS A 85 2.35 -15.71 3.07
C LYS A 85 1.09 -15.19 3.76
N THR A 86 0.84 -13.89 3.72
CA THR A 86 -0.25 -13.25 4.46
C THR A 86 -1.01 -12.28 3.59
N VAL A 87 -2.33 -12.39 3.61
CA VAL A 87 -3.25 -11.48 2.93
C VAL A 87 -4.20 -10.88 3.94
N VAL A 88 -4.16 -9.57 4.09
CA VAL A 88 -5.12 -8.82 4.92
C VAL A 88 -6.19 -8.22 4.00
N VAL A 89 -7.45 -8.53 4.26
CA VAL A 89 -8.58 -8.18 3.39
C VAL A 89 -9.52 -7.20 4.08
N VAL A 90 -9.71 -6.03 3.50
CA VAL A 90 -10.74 -5.08 3.92
C VAL A 90 -12.07 -5.44 3.28
N LYS A 91 -13.11 -5.57 4.09
CA LYS A 91 -14.47 -5.79 3.61
C LYS A 91 -15.09 -4.45 3.20
N ARG A 92 -15.10 -4.17 1.91
CA ARG A 92 -15.63 -2.91 1.36
C ARG A 92 -17.04 -3.05 0.80
N THR A 93 -17.27 -4.04 -0.06
CA THR A 93 -18.57 -4.22 -0.75
C THR A 93 -19.37 -5.35 -0.13
N GLY A 94 -18.70 -6.31 0.52
CA GLY A 94 -19.29 -7.55 0.98
C GLY A 94 -19.53 -8.55 -0.16
N GLY A 95 -18.84 -8.35 -1.30
CA GLY A 95 -18.87 -9.29 -2.42
C GLY A 95 -18.37 -10.68 -2.02
N LYS A 96 -18.80 -11.69 -2.75
CA LYS A 96 -18.34 -13.06 -2.52
C LYS A 96 -16.90 -13.21 -3.01
N ILE A 97 -16.02 -13.63 -2.11
CA ILE A 97 -14.61 -13.87 -2.41
C ILE A 97 -14.21 -15.30 -2.01
N ASP A 98 -13.20 -15.83 -2.67
CA ASP A 98 -12.53 -17.05 -2.22
C ASP A 98 -11.65 -16.75 -1.00
N TRP A 99 -11.53 -17.75 -0.13
CA TRP A 99 -10.80 -17.62 1.15
C TRP A 99 -9.83 -18.76 1.34
N VAL A 100 -8.60 -18.45 1.71
CA VAL A 100 -7.57 -19.43 2.03
C VAL A 100 -7.27 -19.36 3.52
N GLU A 101 -7.69 -20.38 4.25
CA GLU A 101 -7.48 -20.48 5.68
C GLU A 101 -5.99 -20.50 6.04
N GLY A 102 -5.62 -19.75 7.08
CA GLY A 102 -4.23 -19.60 7.52
C GLY A 102 -3.36 -18.64 6.69
N ARG A 103 -3.89 -18.13 5.56
CA ARG A 103 -3.26 -17.09 4.74
C ARG A 103 -4.02 -15.77 4.82
N ASP A 104 -5.35 -15.84 4.73
CA ASP A 104 -6.23 -14.69 4.59
C ASP A 104 -6.81 -14.29 5.95
N TYR A 105 -6.81 -13.00 6.24
CA TYR A 105 -7.30 -12.42 7.49
C TYR A 105 -8.16 -11.20 7.19
N TRP A 106 -9.33 -11.13 7.83
CA TRP A 106 -10.14 -9.92 7.75
C TRP A 106 -9.49 -8.78 8.52
N TYR A 107 -9.36 -7.63 7.87
CA TYR A 107 -8.76 -6.42 8.47
C TYR A 107 -9.45 -6.05 9.81
N HIS A 108 -10.77 -6.01 9.83
CA HIS A 108 -11.53 -5.63 11.02
C HIS A 108 -11.37 -6.62 12.18
N ASP A 109 -11.23 -7.91 11.90
CA ASP A 109 -11.05 -8.93 12.95
C ASP A 109 -9.69 -8.80 13.63
N ILE A 110 -8.62 -8.65 12.81
CA ILE A 110 -7.28 -8.53 13.36
C ILE A 110 -7.03 -7.18 14.04
N THR A 111 -7.66 -6.09 13.59
CA THR A 111 -7.46 -4.76 14.18
C THR A 111 -8.23 -4.58 15.48
N SER A 112 -9.45 -5.11 15.58
CA SER A 112 -10.28 -4.99 16.80
C SER A 112 -9.67 -5.64 18.05
N ALA A 113 -8.76 -6.59 17.86
CA ALA A 113 -8.10 -7.32 18.94
C ALA A 113 -6.75 -6.70 19.36
N GLN A 114 -6.31 -5.61 18.71
CA GLN A 114 -5.01 -5.00 18.98
C GLN A 114 -5.12 -3.84 19.98
N SER A 115 -3.98 -3.55 20.62
CA SER A 115 -3.82 -2.34 21.42
C SER A 115 -3.83 -1.09 20.51
N GLU A 116 -4.41 -0.01 21.01
CA GLU A 116 -4.32 1.31 20.38
C GLU A 116 -2.93 1.94 20.54
N GLU A 117 -2.12 1.43 21.47
CA GLU A 117 -0.77 1.89 21.69
C GLU A 117 0.24 1.11 20.82
N CYS A 118 0.94 1.83 19.95
CA CYS A 118 2.03 1.32 19.16
C CYS A 118 3.15 2.36 19.14
N GLN A 119 4.26 2.06 19.79
CA GLN A 119 5.42 2.95 19.76
C GLN A 119 6.00 2.99 18.34
N PRO A 120 6.37 4.17 17.83
CA PRO A 120 6.99 4.26 16.52
C PRO A 120 8.38 3.63 16.53
N GLU A 121 8.72 2.97 15.44
CA GLU A 121 10.08 2.45 15.22
C GLU A 121 11.05 3.62 14.99
N GLU A 122 12.24 3.54 15.59
CA GLU A 122 13.28 4.52 15.35
C GLU A 122 13.91 4.33 13.96
N MET A 123 13.82 5.37 13.12
CA MET A 123 14.31 5.36 11.75
C MET A 123 15.43 6.36 11.54
N ASN A 124 16.47 5.94 10.81
CA ASN A 124 17.46 6.85 10.27
C ASN A 124 16.95 7.55 9.00
N ALA A 125 17.52 8.71 8.67
CA ALA A 125 17.14 9.46 7.47
C ALA A 125 17.26 8.63 6.18
N GLU A 126 18.25 7.73 6.10
CA GLU A 126 18.51 6.87 4.94
C GLU A 126 17.73 5.54 4.97
N ASP A 127 17.00 5.25 6.03
CA ASP A 127 16.17 4.05 6.07
C ASP A 127 15.06 4.11 5.03
N PRO A 128 14.83 3.02 4.27
CA PRO A 128 13.77 2.95 3.28
C PRO A 128 12.38 3.18 3.90
N LEU A 129 11.56 3.99 3.23
CA LEU A 129 10.18 4.28 3.64
C LEU A 129 9.16 3.56 2.74
N PHE A 130 9.31 3.73 1.43
CA PHE A 130 8.42 3.09 0.45
C PHE A 130 9.07 2.91 -0.91
N ILE A 131 8.44 2.07 -1.73
CA ILE A 131 8.82 1.82 -3.12
C ILE A 131 7.64 2.18 -4.02
N LEU A 132 7.88 3.06 -5.00
CA LEU A 132 6.93 3.36 -6.07
C LEU A 132 7.45 2.89 -7.42
N TYR A 133 6.58 2.29 -8.20
CA TYR A 133 6.92 1.78 -9.53
C TYR A 133 6.54 2.79 -10.61
N THR A 134 7.53 3.12 -11.43
CA THR A 134 7.34 3.94 -12.63
C THR A 134 7.24 3.05 -13.87
N SER A 135 6.67 3.58 -14.95
CA SER A 135 6.46 2.86 -16.22
C SER A 135 7.74 2.37 -16.90
N GLY A 136 8.90 2.91 -16.53
CA GLY A 136 10.21 2.53 -17.07
C GLY A 136 10.33 2.67 -18.60
N SER A 137 11.47 3.12 -19.10
CA SER A 137 11.75 3.27 -20.54
C SER A 137 11.89 1.92 -21.28
N THR A 138 12.08 0.82 -20.54
CA THR A 138 12.32 -0.54 -21.08
C THR A 138 11.08 -1.44 -21.08
N GLY A 139 9.90 -0.89 -20.80
CA GLY A 139 8.64 -1.64 -20.72
C GLY A 139 8.39 -2.40 -19.42
N LYS A 140 9.43 -2.66 -18.62
CA LYS A 140 9.24 -3.21 -17.26
C LYS A 140 9.20 -2.08 -16.23
N PRO A 141 8.23 -2.10 -15.28
CA PRO A 141 8.19 -1.14 -14.20
C PRO A 141 9.49 -1.18 -13.38
N LYS A 142 9.98 0.00 -13.00
CA LYS A 142 11.16 0.15 -12.13
C LYS A 142 10.72 0.65 -10.77
N GLY A 143 11.11 -0.05 -9.71
CA GLY A 143 10.89 0.36 -8.32
C GLY A 143 11.85 1.49 -7.96
N VAL A 144 11.30 2.64 -7.54
CA VAL A 144 12.05 3.76 -6.98
C VAL A 144 11.87 3.74 -5.48
N MET A 145 12.97 3.52 -4.76
CA MET A 145 12.98 3.52 -3.31
C MET A 145 13.14 4.94 -2.78
N HIS A 146 12.25 5.33 -1.88
CA HIS A 146 12.31 6.59 -1.15
C HIS A 146 12.73 6.35 0.28
N THR A 147 13.66 7.17 0.79
CA THR A 147 14.10 7.13 2.18
C THR A 147 13.27 8.06 3.06
N SER A 148 13.26 7.80 4.37
CA SER A 148 12.46 8.55 5.35
C SER A 148 12.83 10.03 5.36
N GLY A 149 14.11 10.36 5.50
CA GLY A 149 14.58 11.75 5.50
C GLY A 149 14.46 12.42 4.15
N GLY A 150 14.86 11.74 3.07
CA GLY A 150 14.80 12.29 1.71
C GLY A 150 13.38 12.65 1.30
N TYR A 151 12.41 11.77 1.60
CA TYR A 151 11.01 12.03 1.29
C TYR A 151 10.43 13.20 2.09
N ILE A 152 10.61 13.21 3.42
CA ILE A 152 10.00 14.25 4.26
C ILE A 152 10.56 15.64 3.98
N VAL A 153 11.87 15.75 3.74
CA VAL A 153 12.52 17.03 3.37
C VAL A 153 11.96 17.54 2.05
N TYR A 154 11.89 16.69 1.04
CA TYR A 154 11.34 17.07 -0.27
C TYR A 154 9.86 17.49 -0.17
N ALA A 155 9.04 16.71 0.54
CA ALA A 155 7.63 17.03 0.72
C ALA A 155 7.44 18.36 1.46
N SER A 156 8.17 18.59 2.56
CA SER A 156 8.13 19.82 3.33
C SER A 156 8.53 21.04 2.49
N MET A 157 9.65 20.98 1.80
CA MET A 157 10.11 22.07 0.91
C MET A 157 9.12 22.35 -0.23
N THR A 158 8.50 21.31 -0.78
CA THR A 158 7.47 21.47 -1.82
C THR A 158 6.25 22.21 -1.29
N HIS A 159 5.79 21.87 -0.08
CA HIS A 159 4.66 22.56 0.56
C HIS A 159 5.00 24.04 0.83
N GLU A 160 6.17 24.31 1.37
CA GLU A 160 6.61 25.65 1.70
C GLU A 160 6.84 26.53 0.47
N TYR A 161 7.66 26.05 -0.49
CA TYR A 161 8.14 26.93 -1.59
C TYR A 161 7.29 26.84 -2.86
N VAL A 162 6.67 25.72 -3.15
CA VAL A 162 5.89 25.54 -4.39
C VAL A 162 4.41 25.83 -4.15
N PHE A 163 3.86 25.34 -3.06
CA PHE A 163 2.43 25.52 -2.73
C PHE A 163 2.17 26.71 -1.80
N ASP A 164 3.22 27.33 -1.26
CA ASP A 164 3.14 28.47 -0.33
C ASP A 164 2.18 28.25 0.84
N TYR A 165 2.16 26.97 1.32
CA TYR A 165 1.28 26.55 2.41
C TYR A 165 1.58 27.31 3.71
N LYS A 166 0.54 27.81 4.37
CA LYS A 166 0.60 28.47 5.68
C LYS A 166 -0.11 27.63 6.73
N ASP A 167 0.35 27.74 7.96
CA ASP A 167 -0.26 27.06 9.10
C ASP A 167 -1.76 27.39 9.20
N GLY A 168 -2.56 26.34 9.35
CA GLY A 168 -4.01 26.43 9.43
C GLY A 168 -4.76 26.45 8.09
N GLU A 169 -4.06 26.48 6.98
CA GLU A 169 -4.67 26.33 5.66
C GLU A 169 -5.00 24.86 5.33
N VAL A 170 -5.94 24.66 4.42
CA VAL A 170 -6.28 23.33 3.90
C VAL A 170 -5.66 23.15 2.53
N TYR A 171 -4.68 22.24 2.43
CA TYR A 171 -4.15 21.83 1.13
C TYR A 171 -5.10 20.83 0.48
N TRP A 172 -5.68 21.22 -0.66
CA TRP A 172 -6.57 20.37 -1.46
C TRP A 172 -5.95 20.05 -2.81
N LEU A 173 -5.83 18.76 -3.12
CA LEU A 173 -5.37 18.29 -4.42
C LEU A 173 -6.43 17.41 -5.08
N SER A 174 -6.88 17.79 -6.27
CA SER A 174 -7.77 16.99 -7.10
C SER A 174 -7.08 16.64 -8.42
N LEU A 175 -6.88 15.36 -8.69
CA LEU A 175 -6.21 14.88 -9.90
C LEU A 175 -7.17 14.21 -10.90
N ILE A 176 -8.22 13.58 -10.44
CA ILE A 176 -9.08 12.69 -11.25
C ILE A 176 -10.53 13.20 -11.32
N HIS A 177 -10.86 14.20 -10.52
CA HIS A 177 -12.24 14.68 -10.34
C HIS A 177 -12.55 15.98 -11.13
N ILE A 178 -11.59 16.41 -11.96
CA ILE A 178 -11.75 17.58 -12.81
C ILE A 178 -12.04 17.11 -14.24
#